data_60b3aab27f6300287cdc0ec4db6aae98
#
_entry.id   60b3aab27f6300287cdc0ec4db6aae98
#
_cell.length_a   1.000
_cell.length_b   1.000
_cell.length_c   1.000
_cell.angle_alpha   90.00
_cell.angle_beta   90.00
_cell.angle_gamma   90.00
#
_symmetry.space_group_name_H-M   'P 1'
#
loop_
_entity.id
_entity.type
_entity.pdbx_description
1 polymer ?
#
loop_
_entity_poly.entity_id
_entity_poly.type
_entity_poly.pdbx_seq_one_letter_code
_entity_poly.pdbx_strand_id
1 'polypeptide(L)'
;MMRLFAVLLCVVVLVPAASAQPAPQDRAPDDEVRQHLRTRIEAQRRGLDALAVEGETAQASAAVQAFYEDRQFAPVWVGPSGPTPAVDRLLTVLERADRDGLPPAAYYVDDLQALLNEIRAASGTDAGRLADLELLSTDAFLLYGSHLLTGRVSPTELEPSWNVEGRRGDLVSVLREAARTGAVAEALQSLRPPQSEYAHLKTALQRYRRLAARGGWPAVPDGESLKLGAHGPRVDSLRRRLAKTDDLTAERSAAPDSFGVALETAVVTFQERHGLEADGVVGPATRAALNVSADARAEQVAVNLERWRWLPQSLGRRHVLVNIAAFRLRVVEEGEDVLRMRAIIGRPYRQTPVFSGAISYLVLNPYWHVPHSIATKDKLPEIKKDPDYLARQQFEVLRGWGADAQPIDPSTIDWSRLSASNFPYRLRQRPGPLNALGQVKFMFPNRHSVYLHDTPTRGLFARAERSFSSGCVRVEKPIELAEYLLANQTQWAADRIQTALNTSAAERSVFLPEPVPVHLQYWTAWADADGTVHFRADVYQRDDAVHRALSDRVQ
;
A
#
# COMPACT_ATOMS: atom_id res chain seq x y z
N MET A 1 3.67 -52.88 110.98
CA MET A 1 4.79 -52.50 110.15
C MET A 1 4.29 -52.30 108.74
N MET A 2 4.03 -51.08 108.36
CA MET A 2 3.52 -50.82 107.02
C MET A 2 4.18 -49.46 106.57
N ARG A 3 5.00 -49.54 105.55
CA ARG A 3 5.69 -48.37 104.97
C ARG A 3 4.81 -47.70 103.91
N LEU A 4 4.45 -46.45 104.14
CA LEU A 4 3.83 -45.60 103.16
C LEU A 4 4.85 -45.24 102.09
N PHE A 5 4.51 -45.43 100.80
CA PHE A 5 5.21 -44.79 99.65
C PHE A 5 4.37 -43.60 99.16
N ALA A 6 4.94 -42.47 99.24
CA ALA A 6 4.39 -41.22 98.63
C ALA A 6 4.79 -41.15 97.14
N VAL A 7 3.83 -41.09 96.23
CA VAL A 7 4.07 -40.87 94.81
C VAL A 7 3.96 -39.39 94.56
N LEU A 8 5.06 -38.81 94.09
CA LEU A 8 5.19 -37.40 93.66
C LEU A 8 4.75 -37.27 92.16
N LEU A 9 3.64 -36.66 91.92
CA LEU A 9 3.13 -36.41 90.57
C LEU A 9 3.78 -35.08 90.00
N CYS A 10 4.76 -35.23 89.09
CA CYS A 10 5.27 -34.06 88.30
C CYS A 10 4.33 -33.75 87.19
N VAL A 11 3.67 -32.61 87.26
CA VAL A 11 2.89 -32.01 86.12
C VAL A 11 3.89 -31.29 85.21
N VAL A 12 4.13 -31.84 84.03
CA VAL A 12 4.91 -31.14 82.97
C VAL A 12 3.95 -30.26 82.19
N VAL A 13 4.07 -28.96 82.33
CA VAL A 13 3.38 -27.95 81.51
C VAL A 13 4.13 -27.86 80.19
N LEU A 14 3.56 -28.42 79.11
CA LEU A 14 3.98 -28.20 77.73
C LEU A 14 3.55 -26.77 77.26
N VAL A 15 4.48 -25.87 77.17
CA VAL A 15 4.32 -24.58 76.48
C VAL A 15 4.37 -24.89 74.99
N PRO A 16 3.35 -24.51 74.15
CA PRO A 16 3.47 -24.69 72.72
C PRO A 16 4.51 -23.71 72.15
N ALA A 17 5.54 -24.24 71.47
CA ALA A 17 6.49 -23.49 70.74
C ALA A 17 5.75 -22.70 69.65
N ALA A 18 5.78 -21.37 69.71
CA ALA A 18 5.33 -20.51 68.65
C ALA A 18 6.11 -20.89 67.38
N SER A 19 5.43 -21.40 66.36
CA SER A 19 5.97 -21.60 65.01
C SER A 19 6.41 -20.24 64.51
N ALA A 20 7.72 -19.96 64.48
CA ALA A 20 8.24 -18.83 63.74
C ALA A 20 7.83 -18.96 62.28
N GLN A 21 7.02 -17.99 61.81
CA GLN A 21 6.78 -17.84 60.36
C GLN A 21 8.18 -17.70 59.73
N PRO A 22 8.46 -18.42 58.63
CA PRO A 22 9.68 -18.21 57.90
C PRO A 22 9.73 -16.73 57.45
N ALA A 23 10.85 -16.09 57.68
CA ALA A 23 11.13 -14.75 57.17
C ALA A 23 10.81 -14.74 55.64
N PRO A 24 10.32 -13.61 55.10
CA PRO A 24 10.11 -13.51 53.65
C PRO A 24 11.45 -13.85 52.99
N GLN A 25 11.45 -14.95 52.22
CA GLN A 25 12.60 -15.25 51.38
C GLN A 25 12.77 -14.05 50.45
N ASP A 26 13.95 -13.42 50.45
CA ASP A 26 14.35 -12.42 49.42
C ASP A 26 14.17 -13.10 48.04
N ARG A 27 13.03 -12.88 47.41
CA ARG A 27 12.78 -13.33 46.06
C ARG A 27 13.73 -12.52 45.15
N ALA A 28 14.36 -13.24 44.22
CA ALA A 28 15.14 -12.54 43.20
C ALA A 28 14.23 -11.51 42.45
N PRO A 29 14.71 -10.33 42.11
CA PRO A 29 13.91 -9.29 41.42
C PRO A 29 13.16 -9.81 40.19
N ASP A 30 13.73 -10.75 39.46
CA ASP A 30 13.10 -11.44 38.33
C ASP A 30 11.83 -12.21 38.69
N ASP A 31 11.79 -12.83 39.88
CA ASP A 31 10.63 -13.58 40.34
C ASP A 31 9.46 -12.65 40.73
N GLU A 32 9.75 -11.49 41.28
CA GLU A 32 8.73 -10.49 41.58
C GLU A 32 8.15 -9.86 40.31
N VAL A 33 9.00 -9.49 39.34
CA VAL A 33 8.55 -9.01 38.01
C VAL A 33 7.68 -10.07 37.32
N ARG A 34 8.12 -11.33 37.32
CA ARG A 34 7.35 -12.46 36.78
C ARG A 34 5.97 -12.58 37.41
N GLN A 35 5.88 -12.41 38.73
CA GLN A 35 4.61 -12.46 39.45
C GLN A 35 3.68 -11.32 39.10
N HIS A 36 4.21 -10.09 38.92
CA HIS A 36 3.45 -8.92 38.45
C HIS A 36 2.92 -9.13 37.03
N LEU A 37 3.76 -9.61 36.11
CA LEU A 37 3.36 -9.94 34.72
C LEU A 37 2.23 -10.96 34.70
N ARG A 38 2.41 -12.06 35.45
CA ARG A 38 1.41 -13.12 35.53
C ARG A 38 0.07 -12.60 36.05
N THR A 39 0.10 -11.83 37.13
CA THR A 39 -1.13 -11.31 37.77
C THR A 39 -1.90 -10.42 36.79
N ARG A 40 -1.24 -9.51 36.07
CA ARG A 40 -1.87 -8.58 35.12
C ARG A 40 -2.42 -9.31 33.89
N ILE A 41 -1.65 -10.21 33.30
CA ILE A 41 -2.06 -10.98 32.11
C ILE A 41 -3.23 -11.93 32.45
N GLU A 42 -3.19 -12.61 33.62
CA GLU A 42 -4.29 -13.45 34.06
C GLU A 42 -5.57 -12.64 34.39
N ALA A 43 -5.43 -11.43 34.94
CA ALA A 43 -6.57 -10.52 35.16
C ALA A 43 -7.24 -10.12 33.84
N GLN A 44 -6.47 -9.74 32.85
CA GLN A 44 -6.97 -9.46 31.49
C GLN A 44 -7.72 -10.66 30.89
N ARG A 45 -7.15 -11.85 30.98
CA ARG A 45 -7.76 -13.07 30.45
C ARG A 45 -9.12 -13.38 31.07
N ARG A 46 -9.33 -12.99 32.32
CA ARG A 46 -10.61 -13.14 33.03
C ARG A 46 -11.61 -12.03 32.71
N GLY A 47 -11.23 -11.05 31.89
CA GLY A 47 -12.06 -9.90 31.56
C GLY A 47 -12.27 -8.95 32.74
N LEU A 48 -11.39 -8.99 33.75
CA LEU A 48 -11.49 -8.15 34.96
C LEU A 48 -10.97 -6.73 34.68
N ASP A 49 -9.89 -6.62 33.90
CA ASP A 49 -9.27 -5.34 33.52
C ASP A 49 -8.71 -5.42 32.09
N ALA A 50 -8.66 -4.28 31.37
CA ALA A 50 -7.84 -4.16 30.18
C ALA A 50 -6.35 -4.25 30.56
N LEU A 51 -5.49 -4.79 29.70
CA LEU A 51 -4.05 -4.72 29.92
C LEU A 51 -3.61 -3.26 29.71
N ALA A 52 -3.61 -2.50 30.78
CA ALA A 52 -3.22 -1.11 30.79
C ALA A 52 -1.88 -0.93 31.50
N VAL A 53 -1.05 -0.05 30.96
CA VAL A 53 0.25 0.35 31.53
C VAL A 53 0.32 1.87 31.46
N GLU A 54 0.61 2.54 32.59
CA GLU A 54 0.71 4.02 32.69
C GLU A 54 -0.53 4.77 32.13
N GLY A 55 -1.71 4.14 32.19
CA GLY A 55 -2.96 4.71 31.65
C GLY A 55 -3.22 4.42 30.16
N GLU A 56 -2.24 3.82 29.45
CA GLU A 56 -2.39 3.38 28.07
C GLU A 56 -2.86 1.93 27.99
N THR A 57 -3.85 1.64 27.16
CA THR A 57 -4.33 0.27 26.91
C THR A 57 -3.46 -0.42 25.87
N ALA A 58 -2.91 -1.60 26.21
CA ALA A 58 -2.11 -2.39 25.28
C ALA A 58 -2.92 -2.78 24.03
N GLN A 59 -2.45 -2.39 22.86
CA GLN A 59 -3.15 -2.59 21.59
C GLN A 59 -2.93 -3.99 21.00
N ALA A 60 -1.73 -4.59 21.25
CA ALA A 60 -1.40 -5.95 20.82
C ALA A 60 -1.67 -7.00 21.92
N SER A 61 -2.60 -6.74 22.82
CA SER A 61 -2.82 -7.48 24.09
C SER A 61 -2.93 -8.99 23.92
N ALA A 62 -3.56 -9.51 22.88
CA ALA A 62 -3.63 -10.95 22.63
C ALA A 62 -2.26 -11.57 22.29
N ALA A 63 -1.42 -10.85 21.54
CA ALA A 63 -0.07 -11.31 21.21
C ALA A 63 0.87 -11.19 22.41
N VAL A 64 0.71 -10.13 23.22
CA VAL A 64 1.43 -9.95 24.50
C VAL A 64 1.14 -11.13 25.42
N GLN A 65 -0.14 -11.48 25.60
CA GLN A 65 -0.55 -12.63 26.40
C GLN A 65 0.10 -13.91 25.89
N ALA A 66 -0.05 -14.23 24.60
CA ALA A 66 0.52 -15.44 24.00
C ALA A 66 2.04 -15.54 24.19
N PHE A 67 2.75 -14.40 24.05
CA PHE A 67 4.19 -14.34 24.24
C PHE A 67 4.63 -14.70 25.65
N TYR A 68 3.98 -14.13 26.68
CA TYR A 68 4.37 -14.38 28.08
C TYR A 68 3.88 -15.71 28.60
N GLU A 69 2.72 -16.21 28.20
CA GLU A 69 2.25 -17.57 28.57
C GLU A 69 3.24 -18.63 28.08
N ASP A 70 3.72 -18.54 26.84
CA ASP A 70 4.71 -19.46 26.27
C ASP A 70 6.04 -19.46 27.06
N ARG A 71 6.42 -18.29 27.61
CA ARG A 71 7.64 -18.09 28.38
C ARG A 71 7.47 -18.31 29.91
N GLN A 72 6.31 -18.77 30.38
CA GLN A 72 6.00 -18.86 31.79
C GLN A 72 6.21 -17.50 32.52
N PHE A 73 5.83 -16.43 31.87
CA PHE A 73 5.96 -15.04 32.33
C PHE A 73 7.40 -14.54 32.60
N ALA A 74 8.41 -15.21 32.05
CA ALA A 74 9.78 -14.75 32.17
C ALA A 74 10.00 -13.42 31.41
N PRO A 75 10.58 -12.38 32.06
CA PRO A 75 10.83 -11.10 31.42
C PRO A 75 11.89 -11.18 30.31
N VAL A 76 11.95 -10.18 29.45
CA VAL A 76 12.82 -10.06 28.27
C VAL A 76 13.56 -8.74 28.24
N TRP A 77 12.84 -7.66 28.57
CA TRP A 77 13.36 -6.30 28.51
C TRP A 77 14.04 -5.86 29.80
N VAL A 78 13.79 -6.61 30.89
CA VAL A 78 14.41 -6.38 32.19
C VAL A 78 15.12 -7.63 32.69
N GLY A 79 16.13 -7.45 33.51
CA GLY A 79 16.93 -8.50 34.14
C GLY A 79 17.19 -8.18 35.60
N PRO A 80 18.01 -8.99 36.31
CA PRO A 80 18.29 -8.83 37.74
C PRO A 80 18.81 -7.44 38.14
N SER A 81 19.48 -6.74 37.20
CA SER A 81 20.05 -5.41 37.42
C SER A 81 19.18 -4.27 36.88
N GLY A 82 17.95 -4.53 36.47
CA GLY A 82 17.06 -3.54 35.86
C GLY A 82 16.94 -3.67 34.32
N PRO A 83 16.60 -2.58 33.61
CA PRO A 83 16.39 -2.59 32.17
C PRO A 83 17.61 -3.10 31.39
N THR A 84 17.36 -4.00 30.41
CA THR A 84 18.43 -4.52 29.54
C THR A 84 18.72 -3.54 28.39
N PRO A 85 19.90 -3.63 27.72
CA PRO A 85 20.19 -2.81 26.54
C PRO A 85 19.23 -3.01 25.36
N ALA A 86 18.36 -4.03 25.40
CA ALA A 86 17.34 -4.26 24.38
C ALA A 86 16.27 -3.18 24.38
N VAL A 87 15.93 -2.61 25.56
CA VAL A 87 14.98 -1.48 25.68
C VAL A 87 15.50 -0.25 24.93
N ASP A 88 16.77 0.13 25.13
CA ASP A 88 17.37 1.28 24.45
C ASP A 88 17.41 1.08 22.94
N ARG A 89 17.68 -0.16 22.49
CA ARG A 89 17.64 -0.50 21.06
C ARG A 89 16.23 -0.40 20.50
N LEU A 90 15.23 -0.89 21.23
CA LEU A 90 13.83 -0.76 20.84
C LEU A 90 13.44 0.71 20.74
N LEU A 91 13.68 1.49 21.78
CA LEU A 91 13.36 2.92 21.83
C LEU A 91 14.01 3.68 20.66
N THR A 92 15.30 3.42 20.37
CA THR A 92 15.99 4.01 19.22
C THR A 92 15.33 3.68 17.88
N VAL A 93 14.75 2.49 17.74
CA VAL A 93 14.02 2.10 16.52
C VAL A 93 12.68 2.81 16.45
N LEU A 94 11.93 2.86 17.56
CA LEU A 94 10.61 3.48 17.64
C LEU A 94 10.66 5.00 17.42
N GLU A 95 11.67 5.69 17.97
CA GLU A 95 11.94 7.11 17.71
C GLU A 95 12.09 7.42 16.21
N ARG A 96 12.52 6.44 15.44
CA ARG A 96 12.74 6.54 13.98
C ARG A 96 11.61 5.93 13.15
N ALA A 97 10.48 5.60 13.76
CA ALA A 97 9.30 5.05 13.04
C ALA A 97 8.81 6.02 11.95
N ASP A 98 9.03 7.31 12.14
CA ASP A 98 8.75 8.35 11.14
C ASP A 98 9.45 8.08 9.80
N ARG A 99 10.60 7.40 9.77
CA ARG A 99 11.30 7.02 8.53
C ARG A 99 10.53 6.01 7.69
N ASP A 100 9.61 5.29 8.31
CA ASP A 100 8.66 4.39 7.65
C ASP A 100 7.31 5.07 7.38
N GLY A 101 7.19 6.39 7.63
CA GLY A 101 5.94 7.13 7.48
C GLY A 101 4.92 6.85 8.60
N LEU A 102 5.39 6.30 9.72
CA LEU A 102 4.58 5.97 10.89
C LEU A 102 4.91 6.95 12.03
N PRO A 103 3.90 7.48 12.77
CA PRO A 103 4.17 8.44 13.84
C PRO A 103 4.80 7.75 15.06
N PRO A 104 5.97 8.18 15.57
CA PRO A 104 6.60 7.60 16.77
C PRO A 104 5.68 7.59 18.00
N ALA A 105 4.87 8.64 18.18
CA ALA A 105 3.92 8.76 19.28
C ALA A 105 2.86 7.62 19.34
N ALA A 106 2.66 6.88 18.24
CA ALA A 106 1.77 5.72 18.23
C ALA A 106 2.37 4.48 18.92
N TYR A 107 3.62 4.54 19.34
CA TYR A 107 4.39 3.40 19.88
C TYR A 107 4.94 3.70 21.27
N TYR A 108 4.26 4.53 22.06
CA TYR A 108 4.56 4.83 23.45
C TYR A 108 5.99 5.38 23.69
N VAL A 109 6.56 6.10 22.70
CA VAL A 109 7.97 6.56 22.79
C VAL A 109 8.20 7.43 24.01
N ASP A 110 7.31 8.41 24.24
CA ASP A 110 7.44 9.36 25.36
C ASP A 110 7.25 8.65 26.72
N ASP A 111 6.26 7.73 26.80
CA ASP A 111 5.96 6.98 28.02
C ASP A 111 7.09 6.00 28.36
N LEU A 112 7.62 5.28 27.36
CA LEU A 112 8.79 4.41 27.53
C LEU A 112 10.01 5.19 27.99
N GLN A 113 10.26 6.36 27.41
CA GLN A 113 11.39 7.20 27.79
C GLN A 113 11.25 7.72 29.23
N ALA A 114 10.05 8.19 29.61
CA ALA A 114 9.76 8.66 30.95
C ALA A 114 9.94 7.54 31.99
N LEU A 115 9.31 6.40 31.77
CA LEU A 115 9.39 5.24 32.66
C LEU A 115 10.83 4.70 32.81
N LEU A 116 11.58 4.64 31.71
CA LEU A 116 12.97 4.22 31.70
C LEU A 116 13.86 5.17 32.53
N ASN A 117 13.63 6.49 32.41
CA ASN A 117 14.35 7.49 33.17
C ASN A 117 14.03 7.42 34.66
N GLU A 118 12.77 7.24 35.05
CA GLU A 118 12.34 7.05 36.43
C GLU A 118 12.98 5.82 37.08
N ILE A 119 12.95 4.68 36.38
CA ILE A 119 13.57 3.43 36.87
C ILE A 119 15.08 3.61 37.09
N ARG A 120 15.77 4.31 36.18
CA ARG A 120 17.22 4.56 36.27
C ARG A 120 17.59 5.55 37.34
N ALA A 121 16.71 6.49 37.68
CA ALA A 121 16.96 7.49 38.74
C ALA A 121 16.62 6.96 40.14
N ALA A 122 15.84 5.90 40.25
CA ALA A 122 15.43 5.32 41.54
C ALA A 122 16.60 4.65 42.26
N SER A 123 16.65 4.80 43.61
CA SER A 123 17.67 4.18 44.47
C SER A 123 17.41 2.68 44.74
N GLY A 124 16.35 2.10 44.19
CA GLY A 124 15.95 0.69 44.36
C GLY A 124 15.12 0.18 43.18
N THR A 125 15.02 -1.14 43.07
CA THR A 125 14.23 -1.80 42.02
C THR A 125 12.77 -1.94 42.46
N ASP A 126 11.86 -1.24 41.79
CA ASP A 126 10.42 -1.47 41.93
C ASP A 126 9.99 -2.50 40.87
N ALA A 127 9.63 -3.71 41.31
CA ALA A 127 9.22 -4.80 40.44
C ALA A 127 7.93 -4.49 39.65
N GLY A 128 7.05 -3.65 40.21
CA GLY A 128 5.85 -3.16 39.51
C GLY A 128 6.19 -2.28 38.31
N ARG A 129 7.11 -1.30 38.51
CA ARG A 129 7.59 -0.42 37.43
C ARG A 129 8.38 -1.18 36.36
N LEU A 130 9.16 -2.17 36.77
CA LEU A 130 9.86 -3.06 35.83
C LEU A 130 8.88 -3.89 35.01
N ALA A 131 7.78 -4.36 35.61
CA ALA A 131 6.72 -5.06 34.88
C ALA A 131 5.96 -4.13 33.92
N ASP A 132 5.78 -2.85 34.27
CA ASP A 132 5.23 -1.83 33.37
C ASP A 132 6.13 -1.65 32.14
N LEU A 133 7.42 -1.45 32.32
CA LEU A 133 8.39 -1.32 31.24
C LEU A 133 8.42 -2.55 30.32
N GLU A 134 8.35 -3.74 30.93
CA GLU A 134 8.32 -5.03 30.23
C GLU A 134 7.10 -5.14 29.31
N LEU A 135 5.91 -4.86 29.83
CA LEU A 135 4.65 -4.93 29.08
C LEU A 135 4.59 -3.88 27.98
N LEU A 136 4.93 -2.64 28.31
CA LEU A 136 4.88 -1.53 27.36
C LEU A 136 5.88 -1.72 26.21
N SER A 137 7.10 -2.19 26.50
CA SER A 137 8.11 -2.52 25.49
C SER A 137 7.66 -3.67 24.58
N THR A 138 7.01 -4.68 25.14
CA THR A 138 6.48 -5.81 24.36
C THR A 138 5.34 -5.37 23.45
N ASP A 139 4.39 -4.60 23.98
CA ASP A 139 3.28 -4.09 23.18
C ASP A 139 3.77 -3.17 22.06
N ALA A 140 4.69 -2.25 22.36
CA ALA A 140 5.32 -1.36 21.39
C ALA A 140 6.02 -2.12 20.25
N PHE A 141 6.79 -3.16 20.58
CA PHE A 141 7.44 -4.02 19.58
C PHE A 141 6.43 -4.72 18.68
N LEU A 142 5.42 -5.34 19.25
CA LEU A 142 4.40 -6.10 18.53
C LEU A 142 3.52 -5.17 17.67
N LEU A 143 3.11 -4.04 18.22
CA LEU A 143 2.30 -3.04 17.52
C LEU A 143 3.06 -2.45 16.34
N TYR A 144 4.29 -1.98 16.55
CA TYR A 144 5.11 -1.45 15.46
C TYR A 144 5.44 -2.52 14.43
N GLY A 145 5.76 -3.73 14.87
CA GLY A 145 5.99 -4.89 14.00
C GLY A 145 4.77 -5.23 13.14
N SER A 146 3.57 -5.19 13.70
CA SER A 146 2.33 -5.42 12.95
C SER A 146 2.12 -4.36 11.86
N HIS A 147 2.35 -3.09 12.20
CA HIS A 147 2.24 -1.98 11.26
C HIS A 147 3.30 -2.02 10.15
N LEU A 148 4.51 -2.49 10.42
CA LEU A 148 5.52 -2.74 9.39
C LEU A 148 5.13 -3.91 8.49
N LEU A 149 4.49 -4.94 9.03
CA LEU A 149 4.11 -6.14 8.30
C LEU A 149 2.88 -5.94 7.42
N THR A 150 1.81 -5.36 7.96
CA THR A 150 0.50 -5.33 7.29
C THR A 150 -0.02 -3.92 7.00
N GLY A 151 0.66 -2.89 7.48
CA GLY A 151 0.19 -1.51 7.50
C GLY A 151 -0.53 -1.15 8.78
N ARG A 152 -0.60 0.14 9.07
CA ARG A 152 -1.34 0.71 10.20
C ARG A 152 -2.84 0.80 9.91
N VAL A 153 -3.19 0.92 8.64
CA VAL A 153 -4.55 1.12 8.16
C VAL A 153 -5.03 -0.13 7.43
N SER A 154 -6.22 -0.59 7.76
CA SER A 154 -6.87 -1.69 7.04
C SER A 154 -7.31 -1.23 5.64
N PRO A 155 -6.76 -1.79 4.56
CA PRO A 155 -7.17 -1.40 3.22
C PRO A 155 -8.64 -1.72 2.93
N THR A 156 -9.23 -2.73 3.57
CA THR A 156 -10.63 -3.13 3.37
C THR A 156 -11.63 -2.16 4.01
N GLU A 157 -11.21 -1.39 5.01
CA GLU A 157 -12.03 -0.34 5.62
C GLU A 157 -12.12 0.89 4.73
N LEU A 158 -11.04 1.23 4.03
CA LEU A 158 -10.98 2.36 3.11
C LEU A 158 -11.52 2.00 1.72
N GLU A 159 -11.29 0.77 1.28
CA GLU A 159 -11.64 0.26 -0.04
C GLU A 159 -12.39 -1.07 0.07
N PRO A 160 -13.73 -1.07 0.17
CA PRO A 160 -14.51 -2.31 0.29
C PRO A 160 -14.32 -3.30 -0.88
N SER A 161 -13.82 -2.79 -2.02
CA SER A 161 -13.47 -3.62 -3.17
C SER A 161 -12.07 -4.23 -3.10
N TRP A 162 -11.27 -3.89 -2.09
CA TRP A 162 -9.90 -4.40 -1.93
C TRP A 162 -9.88 -5.93 -1.92
N ASN A 163 -9.05 -6.50 -2.75
CA ASN A 163 -8.86 -7.95 -2.87
C ASN A 163 -7.41 -8.28 -3.22
N VAL A 164 -6.51 -7.89 -2.34
CA VAL A 164 -5.10 -8.28 -2.39
C VAL A 164 -4.80 -9.02 -1.10
N GLU A 165 -4.23 -10.21 -1.18
CA GLU A 165 -3.78 -10.94 0.00
C GLU A 165 -2.54 -10.24 0.57
N GLY A 166 -2.67 -9.69 1.77
CA GLY A 166 -1.57 -9.03 2.48
C GLY A 166 -0.53 -10.02 3.00
N ARG A 167 0.57 -9.48 3.51
CA ARG A 167 1.60 -10.27 4.16
C ARG A 167 1.10 -10.84 5.48
N ARG A 168 1.62 -12.00 5.86
CA ARG A 168 1.36 -12.65 7.14
C ARG A 168 2.69 -13.00 7.81
N GLY A 169 2.75 -12.94 9.12
CA GLY A 169 3.93 -13.31 9.89
C GLY A 169 3.57 -13.60 11.34
N ASP A 170 4.36 -14.45 11.99
CA ASP A 170 4.26 -14.74 13.41
C ASP A 170 5.12 -13.76 14.19
N LEU A 171 4.51 -12.64 14.61
CA LEU A 171 5.18 -11.58 15.37
C LEU A 171 5.69 -12.06 16.72
N VAL A 172 5.02 -13.03 17.35
CA VAL A 172 5.44 -13.63 18.62
C VAL A 172 6.76 -14.39 18.43
N SER A 173 6.89 -15.13 17.34
CA SER A 173 8.16 -15.81 17.01
C SER A 173 9.27 -14.83 16.65
N VAL A 174 8.96 -13.74 15.95
CA VAL A 174 9.93 -12.66 15.64
C VAL A 174 10.43 -12.00 16.93
N LEU A 175 9.54 -11.68 17.87
CA LEU A 175 9.90 -11.13 19.17
C LEU A 175 10.74 -12.12 19.99
N ARG A 176 10.37 -13.40 20.00
CA ARG A 176 11.14 -14.44 20.69
C ARG A 176 12.57 -14.54 20.20
N GLU A 177 12.76 -14.46 18.89
CA GLU A 177 14.10 -14.50 18.29
C GLU A 177 14.88 -13.20 18.58
N ALA A 178 14.23 -12.04 18.51
CA ALA A 178 14.82 -10.75 18.89
C ALA A 178 15.28 -10.74 20.35
N ALA A 179 14.46 -11.30 21.26
CA ALA A 179 14.77 -11.45 22.67
C ALA A 179 15.97 -12.36 22.92
N ARG A 180 16.03 -13.48 22.19
CA ARG A 180 17.12 -14.46 22.32
C ARG A 180 18.46 -13.93 21.81
N THR A 181 18.46 -13.18 20.71
CA THR A 181 19.67 -12.71 20.02
C THR A 181 20.06 -11.30 20.40
N GLY A 182 19.16 -10.51 20.95
CA GLY A 182 19.31 -9.07 21.14
C GLY A 182 19.19 -8.25 19.85
N ALA A 183 18.86 -8.87 18.71
CA ALA A 183 18.79 -8.25 17.38
C ALA A 183 17.42 -7.59 17.13
N VAL A 184 17.02 -6.64 18.01
CA VAL A 184 15.70 -5.97 17.98
C VAL A 184 15.49 -5.19 16.67
N ALA A 185 16.51 -4.46 16.22
CA ALA A 185 16.41 -3.62 15.03
C ALA A 185 16.29 -4.46 13.75
N GLU A 186 17.07 -5.52 13.62
CA GLU A 186 17.08 -6.44 12.49
C GLU A 186 15.76 -7.20 12.40
N ALA A 187 15.23 -7.64 13.54
CA ALA A 187 13.94 -8.33 13.63
C ALA A 187 12.81 -7.43 13.11
N LEU A 188 12.72 -6.20 13.57
CA LEU A 188 11.73 -5.22 13.08
C LEU A 188 11.97 -4.85 11.60
N GLN A 189 13.24 -4.75 11.19
CA GLN A 189 13.57 -4.48 9.79
C GLN A 189 13.07 -5.58 8.84
N SER A 190 13.14 -6.84 9.25
CA SER A 190 12.70 -8.00 8.44
C SER A 190 11.19 -8.01 8.15
N LEU A 191 10.40 -7.26 8.92
CA LEU A 191 8.96 -7.13 8.75
C LEU A 191 8.55 -6.11 7.68
N ARG A 192 9.48 -5.33 7.14
CA ARG A 192 9.18 -4.38 6.07
C ARG A 192 8.93 -5.08 4.73
N PRO A 193 8.22 -4.43 3.79
CA PRO A 193 8.16 -4.90 2.41
C PRO A 193 9.56 -5.16 1.84
N PRO A 194 9.80 -6.33 1.22
CA PRO A 194 11.14 -6.68 0.72
C PRO A 194 11.48 -6.01 -0.62
N GLN A 195 10.49 -5.38 -1.28
CA GLN A 195 10.68 -4.74 -2.58
C GLN A 195 11.60 -3.51 -2.46
N SER A 196 12.54 -3.37 -3.37
CA SER A 196 13.51 -2.26 -3.38
C SER A 196 12.82 -0.89 -3.50
N GLU A 197 11.69 -0.83 -4.19
CA GLU A 197 10.88 0.39 -4.35
C GLU A 197 10.39 0.93 -3.01
N TYR A 198 10.09 0.07 -2.02
CA TYR A 198 9.77 0.51 -0.67
C TYR A 198 10.96 1.21 0.00
N ALA A 199 12.16 0.67 -0.14
CA ALA A 199 13.38 1.26 0.41
C ALA A 199 13.72 2.60 -0.26
N HIS A 200 13.55 2.70 -1.59
CA HIS A 200 13.74 3.95 -2.34
C HIS A 200 12.72 5.01 -1.87
N LEU A 201 11.48 4.62 -1.69
CA LEU A 201 10.43 5.53 -1.24
C LEU A 201 10.64 6.01 0.21
N LYS A 202 11.17 5.17 1.10
CA LYS A 202 11.62 5.58 2.45
C LYS A 202 12.71 6.65 2.39
N THR A 203 13.68 6.48 1.51
CA THR A 203 14.74 7.47 1.30
C THR A 203 14.16 8.79 0.78
N ALA A 204 13.20 8.72 -0.14
CA ALA A 204 12.46 9.87 -0.63
C ALA A 204 11.71 10.59 0.51
N LEU A 205 11.01 9.87 1.40
CA LEU A 205 10.33 10.47 2.56
C LEU A 205 11.28 11.30 3.41
N GLN A 206 12.44 10.74 3.75
CA GLN A 206 13.42 11.45 4.56
C GLN A 206 13.96 12.70 3.83
N ARG A 207 14.15 12.64 2.52
CA ARG A 207 14.55 13.79 1.70
C ARG A 207 13.50 14.90 1.75
N TYR A 208 12.23 14.60 1.52
CA TYR A 208 11.15 15.59 1.51
C TYR A 208 10.89 16.17 2.91
N ARG A 209 10.95 15.37 3.97
CA ARG A 209 10.88 15.87 5.36
C ARG A 209 12.03 16.83 5.71
N ARG A 210 13.26 16.51 5.29
CA ARG A 210 14.39 17.44 5.47
C ARG A 210 14.21 18.74 4.69
N LEU A 211 13.63 18.68 3.49
CA LEU A 211 13.28 19.88 2.71
C LEU A 211 12.22 20.71 3.45
N ALA A 212 11.17 20.07 3.95
CA ALA A 212 10.11 20.73 4.72
C ALA A 212 10.67 21.40 5.98
N ALA A 213 11.45 20.68 6.80
CA ALA A 213 12.08 21.21 8.01
C ALA A 213 13.02 22.40 7.77
N ARG A 214 13.54 22.54 6.54
CA ARG A 214 14.36 23.70 6.11
C ARG A 214 13.52 24.82 5.47
N GLY A 215 12.20 24.81 5.66
CA GLY A 215 11.26 25.79 5.09
C GLY A 215 10.77 25.51 3.67
N GLY A 216 11.05 24.31 3.14
CA GLY A 216 10.56 23.87 1.83
C GLY A 216 11.17 24.65 0.66
N TRP A 217 10.32 25.11 -0.23
CA TRP A 217 10.67 25.85 -1.42
C TRP A 217 9.74 27.05 -1.68
N PRO A 218 10.21 28.08 -2.41
CA PRO A 218 9.37 29.23 -2.74
C PRO A 218 8.25 28.82 -3.71
N ALA A 219 7.08 29.43 -3.53
CA ALA A 219 6.00 29.32 -4.51
C ALA A 219 6.35 30.09 -5.80
N VAL A 220 5.91 29.55 -6.93
CA VAL A 220 5.91 30.26 -8.20
C VAL A 220 4.64 31.13 -8.25
N PRO A 221 4.76 32.47 -8.29
CA PRO A 221 3.61 33.36 -8.24
C PRO A 221 2.65 33.19 -9.41
N ASP A 222 1.37 33.52 -9.19
CA ASP A 222 0.35 33.51 -10.23
C ASP A 222 0.64 34.49 -11.38
N GLY A 223 0.04 34.23 -12.53
CA GLY A 223 0.17 35.07 -13.73
C GLY A 223 0.14 34.22 -15.01
N GLU A 224 0.50 34.87 -16.12
CA GLU A 224 0.55 34.22 -17.43
C GLU A 224 1.50 33.02 -17.46
N SER A 225 1.32 32.13 -18.44
CA SER A 225 2.19 30.97 -18.62
C SER A 225 3.63 31.39 -18.90
N LEU A 226 4.60 30.75 -18.20
CA LEU A 226 6.02 30.95 -18.47
C LEU A 226 6.50 29.91 -19.48
N LYS A 227 7.29 30.35 -20.46
CA LYS A 227 7.86 29.55 -21.53
C LYS A 227 9.18 30.11 -22.00
N LEU A 228 9.87 29.41 -22.87
CA LEU A 228 11.12 29.87 -23.47
C LEU A 228 11.00 31.32 -23.93
N GLY A 229 11.97 32.17 -23.56
CA GLY A 229 12.01 33.59 -23.84
C GLY A 229 11.27 34.48 -22.83
N ALA A 230 10.58 33.93 -21.83
CA ALA A 230 9.99 34.71 -20.74
C ALA A 230 11.07 35.31 -19.82
N HIS A 231 10.80 36.48 -19.24
CA HIS A 231 11.70 37.17 -18.32
C HIS A 231 10.98 37.67 -17.06
N GLY A 232 11.76 37.94 -16.03
CA GLY A 232 11.31 38.61 -14.83
C GLY A 232 11.30 37.79 -13.54
N PRO A 233 10.84 38.36 -12.41
CA PRO A 233 10.98 37.78 -11.07
C PRO A 233 10.32 36.41 -10.90
N ARG A 234 9.27 36.12 -11.67
CA ARG A 234 8.60 34.82 -11.66
C ARG A 234 9.47 33.70 -12.23
N VAL A 235 10.33 34.02 -13.22
CA VAL A 235 11.30 33.05 -13.78
C VAL A 235 12.38 32.74 -12.77
N ASP A 236 12.87 33.73 -12.01
CA ASP A 236 13.80 33.49 -10.92
C ASP A 236 13.18 32.62 -9.81
N SER A 237 11.91 32.87 -9.44
CA SER A 237 11.18 32.03 -8.49
C SER A 237 11.05 30.57 -8.97
N LEU A 238 10.73 30.36 -10.25
CA LEU A 238 10.67 29.04 -10.89
C LEU A 238 12.03 28.33 -10.84
N ARG A 239 13.11 29.04 -11.18
CA ARG A 239 14.46 28.50 -11.15
C ARG A 239 14.84 28.04 -9.73
N ARG A 240 14.62 28.89 -8.74
CA ARG A 240 14.86 28.53 -7.32
C ARG A 240 14.01 27.36 -6.86
N ARG A 241 12.76 27.27 -7.33
CA ARG A 241 11.87 26.16 -7.03
C ARG A 241 12.39 24.83 -7.60
N LEU A 242 12.77 24.78 -8.88
CA LEU A 242 13.25 23.56 -9.54
C LEU A 242 14.61 23.09 -9.00
N ALA A 243 15.49 24.03 -8.62
CA ALA A 243 16.77 23.69 -7.99
C ALA A 243 16.64 23.00 -6.62
N LYS A 244 15.52 23.20 -5.90
CA LYS A 244 15.27 22.54 -4.60
C LYS A 244 14.98 21.04 -4.69
N THR A 245 14.55 20.58 -5.85
CA THR A 245 14.19 19.17 -6.10
C THR A 245 15.09 18.49 -7.14
N ASP A 246 16.24 19.13 -7.42
CA ASP A 246 17.28 18.67 -8.37
C ASP A 246 16.78 18.52 -9.82
N ASP A 247 15.64 19.12 -10.16
CA ASP A 247 15.15 19.19 -11.53
C ASP A 247 16.02 20.13 -12.38
N LEU A 248 16.66 21.11 -11.74
CA LEU A 248 17.61 22.02 -12.34
C LEU A 248 18.93 21.96 -11.57
N THR A 249 20.02 21.72 -12.27
CA THR A 249 21.36 21.85 -11.68
C THR A 249 21.59 23.27 -11.19
N ALA A 250 22.05 23.41 -9.94
CA ALA A 250 22.24 24.72 -9.29
C ALA A 250 23.45 25.49 -9.85
N GLU A 251 23.52 25.65 -11.16
CA GLU A 251 24.50 26.54 -11.78
C GLU A 251 24.08 28.00 -11.61
N ARG A 252 25.05 28.86 -11.28
CA ARG A 252 24.83 30.30 -11.27
C ARG A 252 24.56 30.77 -12.71
N SER A 253 23.29 31.01 -13.04
CA SER A 253 22.94 31.59 -14.30
C SER A 253 23.37 33.08 -14.35
N ALA A 254 23.99 33.48 -15.44
CA ALA A 254 24.32 34.90 -15.68
C ALA A 254 23.05 35.77 -15.82
N ALA A 255 21.89 35.14 -16.16
CA ALA A 255 20.59 35.80 -16.27
C ALA A 255 19.54 34.97 -15.50
N PRO A 256 19.45 35.12 -14.17
CA PRO A 256 18.58 34.28 -13.34
C PRO A 256 17.08 34.51 -13.61
N ASP A 257 16.72 35.64 -14.12
CA ASP A 257 15.38 36.06 -14.48
C ASP A 257 14.98 35.73 -15.95
N SER A 258 15.84 35.02 -16.71
CA SER A 258 15.59 34.63 -18.09
C SER A 258 15.22 33.13 -18.19
N PHE A 259 14.14 32.83 -18.89
CA PHE A 259 13.70 31.48 -19.22
C PHE A 259 14.44 30.98 -20.48
N GLY A 260 15.62 30.40 -20.29
CA GLY A 260 16.42 29.82 -21.36
C GLY A 260 16.18 28.30 -21.49
N VAL A 261 16.86 27.68 -22.50
CA VAL A 261 16.71 26.24 -22.84
C VAL A 261 16.96 25.32 -21.65
N ALA A 262 17.96 25.60 -20.80
CA ALA A 262 18.23 24.77 -19.62
C ALA A 262 17.05 24.76 -18.63
N LEU A 263 16.36 25.89 -18.46
CA LEU A 263 15.16 25.97 -17.62
C LEU A 263 13.96 25.27 -18.27
N GLU A 264 13.81 25.37 -19.60
CA GLU A 264 12.80 24.61 -20.34
C GLU A 264 12.98 23.11 -20.16
N THR A 265 14.21 22.60 -20.33
CA THR A 265 14.52 21.18 -20.08
C THR A 265 14.19 20.76 -18.64
N ALA A 266 14.52 21.60 -17.66
CA ALA A 266 14.18 21.35 -16.26
C ALA A 266 12.65 21.30 -16.02
N VAL A 267 11.89 22.16 -16.70
CA VAL A 267 10.42 22.15 -16.65
C VAL A 267 9.88 20.86 -17.27
N VAL A 268 10.39 20.44 -18.44
CA VAL A 268 10.01 19.16 -19.08
C VAL A 268 10.27 17.98 -18.12
N THR A 269 11.46 17.90 -17.53
CA THR A 269 11.81 16.85 -16.54
C THR A 269 10.84 16.87 -15.36
N PHE A 270 10.55 18.06 -14.82
CA PHE A 270 9.56 18.20 -13.75
C PHE A 270 8.16 17.72 -14.18
N GLN A 271 7.69 18.10 -15.36
CA GLN A 271 6.39 17.70 -15.90
C GLN A 271 6.29 16.19 -16.08
N GLU A 272 7.30 15.55 -16.64
CA GLU A 272 7.35 14.08 -16.83
C GLU A 272 7.25 13.32 -15.51
N ARG A 273 8.06 13.70 -14.51
CA ARG A 273 8.03 13.03 -13.20
C ARG A 273 6.79 13.37 -12.39
N HIS A 274 6.02 14.42 -12.75
CA HIS A 274 4.72 14.75 -12.16
C HIS A 274 3.52 14.29 -12.99
N GLY A 275 3.74 13.63 -14.12
CA GLY A 275 2.66 13.10 -14.99
C GLY A 275 1.84 14.18 -15.68
N LEU A 276 2.44 15.33 -15.92
CA LEU A 276 1.87 16.45 -16.65
C LEU A 276 2.18 16.36 -18.16
N GLU A 277 1.61 17.24 -18.96
CA GLU A 277 2.02 17.44 -20.34
C GLU A 277 3.45 18.01 -20.35
N ALA A 278 4.37 17.30 -20.98
CA ALA A 278 5.79 17.64 -20.97
C ALA A 278 6.11 18.57 -22.17
N ASP A 279 5.54 19.77 -22.15
CA ASP A 279 5.62 20.78 -23.21
C ASP A 279 6.61 21.92 -22.91
N GLY A 280 7.25 21.91 -21.74
CA GLY A 280 8.17 22.95 -21.29
C GLY A 280 7.49 24.26 -20.88
N VAL A 281 6.14 24.31 -20.85
CA VAL A 281 5.37 25.50 -20.50
C VAL A 281 4.85 25.42 -19.06
N VAL A 282 5.13 26.43 -18.25
CA VAL A 282 4.58 26.53 -16.89
C VAL A 282 3.21 27.17 -16.93
N GLY A 283 2.22 26.40 -17.37
CA GLY A 283 0.80 26.75 -17.33
C GLY A 283 0.18 26.51 -15.94
N PRO A 284 -1.16 26.68 -15.78
CA PRO A 284 -1.85 26.52 -14.49
C PRO A 284 -1.61 25.16 -13.80
N ALA A 285 -1.67 24.05 -14.54
CA ALA A 285 -1.47 22.71 -14.00
C ALA A 285 -0.02 22.50 -13.51
N THR A 286 0.98 22.92 -14.30
CA THR A 286 2.40 22.84 -13.93
C THR A 286 2.68 23.71 -12.71
N ARG A 287 2.14 24.93 -12.65
CA ARG A 287 2.29 25.83 -11.50
C ARG A 287 1.64 25.26 -10.25
N ALA A 288 0.44 24.70 -10.33
CA ALA A 288 -0.21 24.03 -9.20
C ALA A 288 0.66 22.89 -8.64
N ALA A 289 1.25 22.06 -9.51
CA ALA A 289 2.15 20.98 -9.10
C ALA A 289 3.47 21.47 -8.47
N LEU A 290 4.04 22.57 -8.99
CA LEU A 290 5.23 23.23 -8.44
C LEU A 290 4.97 23.79 -7.03
N ASN A 291 3.76 24.28 -6.79
CA ASN A 291 3.37 24.94 -5.55
C ASN A 291 2.85 24.00 -4.46
N VAL A 292 2.72 22.70 -4.72
CA VAL A 292 2.48 21.73 -3.64
C VAL A 292 3.66 21.78 -2.66
N SER A 293 3.40 21.95 -1.36
CA SER A 293 4.43 22.12 -0.35
C SER A 293 5.30 20.87 -0.17
N ALA A 294 6.47 21.02 0.45
CA ALA A 294 7.35 19.91 0.77
C ALA A 294 6.71 18.95 1.79
N ASP A 295 5.94 19.50 2.75
CA ASP A 295 5.17 18.72 3.73
C ASP A 295 4.12 17.86 3.04
N ALA A 296 3.28 18.45 2.18
CA ALA A 296 2.27 17.69 1.43
C ALA A 296 2.88 16.62 0.52
N ARG A 297 4.09 16.85 -0.02
CA ARG A 297 4.81 15.79 -0.75
C ARG A 297 5.34 14.70 0.16
N ALA A 298 5.82 15.02 1.36
CA ALA A 298 6.20 14.03 2.35
C ALA A 298 5.00 13.19 2.81
N GLU A 299 3.84 13.80 3.03
CA GLU A 299 2.59 13.11 3.34
C GLU A 299 2.15 12.18 2.19
N GLN A 300 2.21 12.65 0.95
CA GLN A 300 1.92 11.82 -0.22
C GLN A 300 2.85 10.61 -0.31
N VAL A 301 4.14 10.77 0.02
CA VAL A 301 5.10 9.66 0.08
C VAL A 301 4.74 8.70 1.22
N ALA A 302 4.39 9.19 2.41
CA ALA A 302 3.99 8.35 3.55
C ALA A 302 2.73 7.51 3.25
N VAL A 303 1.73 8.08 2.60
CA VAL A 303 0.53 7.37 2.10
C VAL A 303 0.91 6.21 1.17
N ASN A 304 1.90 6.40 0.30
CA ASN A 304 2.31 5.35 -0.61
C ASN A 304 3.22 4.31 0.04
N LEU A 305 3.97 4.65 1.09
CA LEU A 305 4.64 3.65 1.95
C LEU A 305 3.61 2.75 2.65
N GLU A 306 2.49 3.31 3.12
CA GLU A 306 1.40 2.53 3.69
C GLU A 306 0.83 1.54 2.66
N ARG A 307 0.54 2.00 1.44
CA ARG A 307 0.03 1.14 0.35
C ARG A 307 0.98 -0.01 -0.01
N TRP A 308 2.27 0.17 0.12
CA TRP A 308 3.26 -0.90 -0.08
C TRP A 308 3.13 -2.01 0.98
N ARG A 309 2.77 -1.68 2.22
CA ARG A 309 2.59 -2.67 3.29
C ARG A 309 1.38 -3.58 3.07
N TRP A 310 0.41 -3.13 2.30
CA TRP A 310 -0.79 -3.91 1.96
C TRP A 310 -0.54 -4.99 0.89
N LEU A 311 0.63 -5.01 0.27
CA LEU A 311 0.95 -5.95 -0.79
C LEU A 311 1.44 -7.30 -0.23
N PRO A 312 1.37 -8.39 -1.02
CA PRO A 312 1.94 -9.66 -0.64
C PRO A 312 3.47 -9.61 -0.52
N GLN A 313 4.04 -10.59 0.15
CA GLN A 313 5.49 -10.75 0.30
C GLN A 313 6.21 -10.82 -1.04
N SER A 314 5.61 -11.46 -2.03
CA SER A 314 6.13 -11.55 -3.40
C SER A 314 5.04 -11.19 -4.40
N LEU A 315 5.38 -10.38 -5.39
CA LEU A 315 4.52 -10.08 -6.53
C LEU A 315 4.64 -11.13 -7.64
N GLY A 316 5.53 -12.11 -7.44
CA GLY A 316 5.90 -13.11 -8.45
C GLY A 316 7.18 -12.71 -9.18
N ARG A 317 8.01 -13.71 -9.52
CA ARG A 317 9.27 -13.51 -10.23
C ARG A 317 9.06 -12.84 -11.60
N ARG A 318 7.96 -13.19 -12.27
CA ARG A 318 7.45 -12.64 -13.52
C ARG A 318 6.02 -12.16 -13.28
N HIS A 319 5.74 -10.86 -13.46
CA HIS A 319 4.39 -10.31 -13.24
C HIS A 319 4.11 -9.07 -14.08
N VAL A 320 2.83 -8.76 -14.24
CA VAL A 320 2.35 -7.52 -14.85
C VAL A 320 1.91 -6.59 -13.72
N LEU A 321 2.36 -5.35 -13.75
CA LEU A 321 2.03 -4.33 -12.78
C LEU A 321 1.40 -3.12 -13.46
N VAL A 322 0.17 -2.79 -13.08
CA VAL A 322 -0.54 -1.58 -13.53
C VAL A 322 -0.57 -0.57 -12.39
N ASN A 323 0.12 0.56 -12.54
CA ASN A 323 -0.09 1.69 -11.64
C ASN A 323 -1.20 2.57 -12.22
N ILE A 324 -2.37 2.50 -11.60
CA ILE A 324 -3.60 3.18 -12.02
C ILE A 324 -3.40 4.71 -12.04
N ALA A 325 -2.91 5.30 -10.95
CA ALA A 325 -2.70 6.74 -10.85
C ALA A 325 -1.62 7.26 -11.82
N ALA A 326 -0.67 6.41 -12.21
CA ALA A 326 0.38 6.75 -13.16
C ALA A 326 -0.03 6.52 -14.62
N PHE A 327 -1.17 5.88 -14.88
CA PHE A 327 -1.57 5.49 -16.24
C PHE A 327 -0.49 4.67 -16.97
N ARG A 328 0.17 3.75 -16.26
CA ARG A 328 1.28 2.95 -16.76
C ARG A 328 1.09 1.48 -16.45
N LEU A 329 1.53 0.65 -17.38
CA LEU A 329 1.72 -0.78 -17.20
C LEU A 329 3.21 -1.09 -17.38
N ARG A 330 3.75 -1.94 -16.52
CA ARG A 330 5.07 -2.54 -16.68
C ARG A 330 4.98 -4.05 -16.53
N VAL A 331 5.80 -4.76 -17.26
CA VAL A 331 6.06 -6.19 -17.05
C VAL A 331 7.40 -6.29 -16.35
N VAL A 332 7.40 -6.96 -15.22
CA VAL A 332 8.60 -7.14 -14.39
C VAL A 332 9.02 -8.62 -14.44
N GLU A 333 10.29 -8.87 -14.65
CA GLU A 333 10.90 -10.20 -14.59
C GLU A 333 12.21 -10.12 -13.83
N GLU A 334 12.39 -10.96 -12.80
CA GLU A 334 13.56 -10.95 -11.89
C GLU A 334 13.86 -9.58 -11.27
N GLY A 335 12.82 -8.77 -11.05
CA GLY A 335 12.92 -7.43 -10.48
C GLY A 335 13.21 -6.31 -11.49
N GLU A 336 13.43 -6.65 -12.78
CA GLU A 336 13.72 -5.69 -13.83
C GLU A 336 12.49 -5.46 -14.74
N ASP A 337 12.29 -4.22 -15.18
CA ASP A 337 11.24 -3.88 -16.13
C ASP A 337 11.62 -4.30 -17.56
N VAL A 338 11.04 -5.39 -18.03
CA VAL A 338 11.28 -5.91 -19.39
C VAL A 338 10.38 -5.30 -20.45
N LEU A 339 9.21 -4.75 -20.05
CA LEU A 339 8.30 -4.04 -20.93
C LEU A 339 7.60 -2.92 -20.17
N ARG A 340 7.58 -1.71 -20.77
CA ARG A 340 6.85 -0.55 -20.23
C ARG A 340 5.95 0.04 -21.29
N MET A 341 4.74 0.44 -20.89
CA MET A 341 3.78 1.07 -21.78
C MET A 341 2.78 1.96 -21.05
N ARG A 342 2.14 2.86 -21.79
CA ARG A 342 1.03 3.66 -21.30
C ARG A 342 -0.23 2.81 -21.15
N ALA A 343 -1.08 3.19 -20.20
CA ALA A 343 -2.37 2.55 -19.98
C ALA A 343 -3.48 3.62 -19.90
N ILE A 344 -4.69 3.24 -20.31
CA ILE A 344 -5.92 4.03 -20.10
C ILE A 344 -6.75 3.30 -19.08
N ILE A 345 -7.13 3.98 -18.02
CA ILE A 345 -7.87 3.44 -16.88
C ILE A 345 -9.32 3.97 -16.85
N GLY A 346 -10.09 3.50 -15.88
CA GLY A 346 -11.47 3.94 -15.64
C GLY A 346 -11.59 5.42 -15.30
N ARG A 347 -12.71 6.02 -15.69
CA ARG A 347 -13.10 7.38 -15.29
C ARG A 347 -13.34 7.44 -13.78
N PRO A 348 -13.27 8.62 -13.13
CA PRO A 348 -13.51 8.74 -11.68
C PRO A 348 -14.83 8.14 -11.19
N TYR A 349 -15.88 8.20 -11.97
CA TYR A 349 -17.20 7.61 -11.65
C TYR A 349 -17.36 6.15 -12.11
N ARG A 350 -16.35 5.55 -12.76
CA ARG A 350 -16.24 4.14 -13.17
C ARG A 350 -14.81 3.66 -12.98
N GLN A 351 -14.37 3.70 -11.74
CA GLN A 351 -12.97 3.46 -11.37
C GLN A 351 -12.48 2.06 -11.75
N THR A 352 -11.20 1.97 -12.09
CA THR A 352 -10.48 0.69 -12.11
C THR A 352 -10.23 0.28 -10.66
N PRO A 353 -10.66 -0.91 -10.22
CA PRO A 353 -10.43 -1.39 -8.86
C PRO A 353 -8.97 -1.77 -8.64
N VAL A 354 -8.54 -1.73 -7.36
CA VAL A 354 -7.24 -2.25 -6.92
C VAL A 354 -7.40 -3.70 -6.51
N PHE A 355 -6.70 -4.61 -7.17
CA PHE A 355 -6.70 -6.03 -6.85
C PHE A 355 -5.56 -6.77 -7.54
N SER A 356 -5.33 -8.00 -7.13
CA SER A 356 -4.41 -8.93 -7.78
C SER A 356 -5.15 -10.09 -8.42
N GLY A 357 -4.63 -10.59 -9.52
CA GLY A 357 -5.13 -11.74 -10.26
C GLY A 357 -4.02 -12.43 -11.04
N ALA A 358 -4.37 -13.31 -11.98
CA ALA A 358 -3.40 -13.96 -12.85
C ALA A 358 -3.95 -14.07 -14.27
N ILE A 359 -3.21 -13.56 -15.26
CA ILE A 359 -3.54 -13.70 -16.68
C ILE A 359 -3.39 -15.17 -17.05
N SER A 360 -4.49 -15.81 -17.40
CA SER A 360 -4.56 -17.25 -17.71
C SER A 360 -4.70 -17.53 -19.19
N TYR A 361 -5.24 -16.60 -19.98
CA TYR A 361 -5.36 -16.73 -21.43
C TYR A 361 -5.53 -15.38 -22.11
N LEU A 362 -5.23 -15.36 -23.40
CA LEU A 362 -5.48 -14.24 -24.30
C LEU A 362 -6.63 -14.59 -25.24
N VAL A 363 -7.31 -13.56 -25.73
CA VAL A 363 -8.30 -13.70 -26.79
C VAL A 363 -7.86 -12.81 -27.96
N LEU A 364 -7.57 -13.44 -29.09
CA LEU A 364 -7.23 -12.77 -30.35
C LEU A 364 -8.52 -12.52 -31.12
N ASN A 365 -8.62 -11.37 -31.78
CA ASN A 365 -9.80 -10.90 -32.49
C ASN A 365 -11.10 -11.09 -31.69
N PRO A 366 -11.19 -10.48 -30.48
CA PRO A 366 -12.29 -10.73 -29.56
C PRO A 366 -13.61 -10.13 -30.07
N TYR A 367 -14.71 -10.84 -29.81
CA TYR A 367 -16.01 -10.17 -29.74
C TYR A 367 -16.08 -9.32 -28.48
N TRP A 368 -16.64 -8.12 -28.58
CA TRP A 368 -16.98 -7.33 -27.41
C TRP A 368 -18.43 -7.58 -26.98
N HIS A 369 -18.62 -8.41 -25.98
CA HIS A 369 -19.90 -8.54 -25.30
C HIS A 369 -20.12 -7.32 -24.42
N VAL A 370 -21.01 -6.42 -24.82
CA VAL A 370 -21.22 -5.15 -24.13
C VAL A 370 -21.90 -5.39 -22.78
N PRO A 371 -21.28 -4.97 -21.64
CA PRO A 371 -21.94 -5.04 -20.34
C PRO A 371 -23.26 -4.27 -20.34
N HIS A 372 -24.28 -4.79 -19.64
CA HIS A 372 -25.62 -4.18 -19.60
C HIS A 372 -25.59 -2.70 -19.22
N SER A 373 -24.76 -2.31 -18.25
CA SER A 373 -24.62 -0.92 -17.84
C SER A 373 -24.08 0.00 -18.96
N ILE A 374 -23.17 -0.50 -19.80
CA ILE A 374 -22.64 0.23 -20.96
C ILE A 374 -23.67 0.22 -22.09
N ALA A 375 -24.33 -0.92 -22.34
CA ALA A 375 -25.37 -1.02 -23.36
C ALA A 375 -26.49 0.00 -23.12
N THR A 376 -26.96 0.11 -21.89
CA THR A 376 -28.09 0.98 -21.54
C THR A 376 -27.72 2.44 -21.30
N LYS A 377 -26.57 2.71 -20.65
CA LYS A 377 -26.18 4.08 -20.30
C LYS A 377 -25.42 4.81 -21.41
N ASP A 378 -24.61 4.06 -22.19
CA ASP A 378 -23.72 4.67 -23.18
C ASP A 378 -24.16 4.39 -24.62
N LYS A 379 -24.71 3.18 -24.93
CA LYS A 379 -25.06 2.79 -26.31
C LYS A 379 -26.51 3.07 -26.68
N LEU A 380 -27.45 2.78 -25.79
CA LEU A 380 -28.86 3.02 -26.05
C LEU A 380 -29.21 4.48 -26.42
N PRO A 381 -28.62 5.52 -25.76
CA PRO A 381 -28.82 6.89 -26.18
C PRO A 381 -28.36 7.17 -27.62
N GLU A 382 -27.21 6.60 -28.03
CA GLU A 382 -26.70 6.77 -29.39
C GLU A 382 -27.57 6.01 -30.44
N ILE A 383 -28.01 4.80 -30.08
CA ILE A 383 -28.94 4.01 -30.94
C ILE A 383 -30.26 4.77 -31.18
N LYS A 384 -30.78 5.43 -30.12
CA LYS A 384 -32.04 6.22 -30.25
C LYS A 384 -31.90 7.45 -31.13
N LYS A 385 -30.68 8.06 -31.16
CA LYS A 385 -30.41 9.25 -31.99
C LYS A 385 -30.18 8.89 -33.45
N ASP A 386 -29.61 7.71 -33.70
CA ASP A 386 -29.11 7.31 -34.99
C ASP A 386 -29.42 5.83 -35.25
N PRO A 387 -30.44 5.53 -36.11
CA PRO A 387 -30.84 4.16 -36.46
C PRO A 387 -29.71 3.32 -37.06
N ASP A 388 -28.77 3.94 -37.79
CA ASP A 388 -27.67 3.25 -38.46
C ASP A 388 -26.45 3.03 -37.54
N TYR A 389 -26.47 3.52 -36.27
CA TYR A 389 -25.38 3.42 -35.33
C TYR A 389 -24.88 1.98 -35.17
N LEU A 390 -25.77 1.03 -34.98
CA LEU A 390 -25.43 -0.38 -34.80
C LEU A 390 -24.70 -0.96 -36.01
N ALA A 391 -25.20 -0.70 -37.20
CA ALA A 391 -24.60 -1.18 -38.46
C ALA A 391 -23.21 -0.56 -38.68
N ARG A 392 -23.09 0.77 -38.55
CA ARG A 392 -21.83 1.49 -38.72
C ARG A 392 -20.77 1.04 -37.71
N GLN A 393 -21.18 0.72 -36.49
CA GLN A 393 -20.29 0.27 -35.44
C GLN A 393 -20.15 -1.26 -35.36
N GLN A 394 -20.71 -2.00 -36.33
CA GLN A 394 -20.64 -3.46 -36.43
C GLN A 394 -21.17 -4.18 -35.16
N PHE A 395 -22.25 -3.65 -34.57
CA PHE A 395 -22.93 -4.31 -33.47
C PHE A 395 -23.98 -5.31 -33.98
N GLU A 396 -24.04 -6.44 -33.28
CA GLU A 396 -25.13 -7.42 -33.36
C GLU A 396 -26.03 -7.28 -32.14
N VAL A 397 -27.33 -7.41 -32.33
CA VAL A 397 -28.33 -7.48 -31.27
C VAL A 397 -28.70 -8.92 -31.04
N LEU A 398 -28.64 -9.40 -29.81
CA LEU A 398 -28.91 -10.77 -29.44
C LEU A 398 -30.06 -10.81 -28.42
N ARG A 399 -30.94 -11.82 -28.54
CA ARG A 399 -31.93 -12.20 -27.54
C ARG A 399 -31.53 -13.54 -26.92
N GLY A 400 -31.70 -13.68 -25.59
CA GLY A 400 -31.31 -14.88 -24.86
C GLY A 400 -29.86 -14.83 -24.36
N TRP A 401 -29.43 -15.91 -23.71
CA TRP A 401 -28.13 -16.01 -23.02
C TRP A 401 -27.39 -17.30 -23.41
N GLY A 402 -26.07 -17.28 -23.28
CA GLY A 402 -25.23 -18.44 -23.57
C GLY A 402 -25.29 -18.88 -25.04
N ALA A 403 -25.29 -20.18 -25.26
CA ALA A 403 -25.33 -20.80 -26.59
C ALA A 403 -26.69 -20.60 -27.33
N ASP A 404 -27.74 -20.34 -26.58
CA ASP A 404 -29.11 -20.14 -27.13
C ASP A 404 -29.38 -18.70 -27.58
N ALA A 405 -28.38 -17.82 -27.49
CA ALA A 405 -28.51 -16.43 -27.91
C ALA A 405 -28.69 -16.33 -29.43
N GLN A 406 -29.83 -15.79 -29.87
CA GLN A 406 -30.17 -15.65 -31.29
C GLN A 406 -29.99 -14.20 -31.75
N PRO A 407 -29.36 -13.98 -32.91
CA PRO A 407 -29.33 -12.65 -33.54
C PRO A 407 -30.75 -12.19 -33.89
N ILE A 408 -30.99 -10.90 -33.68
CA ILE A 408 -32.27 -10.23 -34.03
C ILE A 408 -31.95 -9.07 -34.95
N ASP A 409 -32.84 -8.87 -35.94
CA ASP A 409 -32.78 -7.69 -36.78
C ASP A 409 -33.09 -6.43 -35.97
N PRO A 410 -32.14 -5.50 -35.85
CA PRO A 410 -32.30 -4.26 -35.08
C PRO A 410 -33.46 -3.39 -35.57
N SER A 411 -33.86 -3.49 -36.85
CA SER A 411 -34.95 -2.72 -37.44
C SER A 411 -36.31 -3.10 -36.89
N THR A 412 -36.44 -4.31 -36.33
CA THR A 412 -37.69 -4.82 -35.72
C THR A 412 -37.92 -4.35 -34.30
N ILE A 413 -36.97 -3.61 -33.72
CA ILE A 413 -36.97 -3.18 -32.32
C ILE A 413 -37.40 -1.71 -32.21
N ASP A 414 -38.42 -1.44 -31.41
CA ASP A 414 -38.77 -0.07 -31.01
C ASP A 414 -37.83 0.41 -29.90
N TRP A 415 -36.69 0.98 -30.31
CA TRP A 415 -35.65 1.50 -29.40
C TRP A 415 -36.15 2.64 -28.52
N SER A 416 -37.18 3.39 -28.97
CA SER A 416 -37.70 4.54 -28.20
C SER A 416 -38.28 4.12 -26.85
N ARG A 417 -38.86 2.92 -26.78
CA ARG A 417 -39.50 2.34 -25.59
C ARG A 417 -38.54 1.71 -24.60
N LEU A 418 -37.28 1.51 -24.99
CA LEU A 418 -36.29 0.85 -24.12
C LEU A 418 -35.65 1.81 -23.14
N SER A 419 -35.30 1.28 -21.96
CA SER A 419 -34.64 2.02 -20.89
C SER A 419 -33.67 1.09 -20.16
N ALA A 420 -32.92 1.60 -19.15
CA ALA A 420 -32.02 0.79 -18.35
C ALA A 420 -32.73 -0.32 -17.56
N SER A 421 -34.02 -0.12 -17.20
CA SER A 421 -34.82 -1.10 -16.45
C SER A 421 -35.55 -2.11 -17.34
N ASN A 422 -35.66 -1.83 -18.63
CA ASN A 422 -36.40 -2.66 -19.58
C ASN A 422 -35.56 -2.86 -20.87
N PHE A 423 -34.39 -3.46 -20.77
CA PHE A 423 -33.50 -3.75 -21.90
C PHE A 423 -33.23 -5.26 -21.99
N PRO A 424 -34.10 -6.03 -22.71
CA PRO A 424 -33.99 -7.49 -22.75
C PRO A 424 -32.97 -8.00 -23.77
N TYR A 425 -32.25 -7.12 -24.41
CA TYR A 425 -31.28 -7.42 -25.45
C TYR A 425 -29.86 -7.40 -24.95
N ARG A 426 -28.97 -8.10 -25.69
CA ARG A 426 -27.54 -8.02 -25.56
C ARG A 426 -26.94 -7.39 -26.80
N LEU A 427 -25.96 -6.51 -26.60
CA LEU A 427 -25.18 -5.99 -27.72
C LEU A 427 -23.82 -6.72 -27.75
N ARG A 428 -23.43 -7.13 -28.95
CA ARG A 428 -22.13 -7.73 -29.22
C ARG A 428 -21.50 -7.04 -30.42
N GLN A 429 -20.27 -6.51 -30.26
CA GLN A 429 -19.52 -5.92 -31.37
C GLN A 429 -18.64 -6.99 -32.01
N ARG A 430 -18.64 -7.04 -33.32
CA ARG A 430 -17.82 -8.00 -34.10
C ARG A 430 -16.34 -7.69 -33.99
N PRO A 431 -15.43 -8.68 -34.15
CA PRO A 431 -14.02 -8.44 -34.38
C PRO A 431 -13.79 -7.49 -35.56
N GLY A 432 -12.73 -6.70 -35.49
CA GLY A 432 -12.35 -5.79 -36.56
C GLY A 432 -11.84 -4.45 -36.08
N PRO A 433 -11.51 -3.53 -36.99
CA PRO A 433 -10.83 -2.26 -36.69
C PRO A 433 -11.66 -1.30 -35.84
N LEU A 434 -12.97 -1.49 -35.76
CA LEU A 434 -13.89 -0.66 -34.96
C LEU A 434 -14.16 -1.26 -33.57
N ASN A 435 -13.70 -2.50 -33.30
CA ASN A 435 -13.98 -3.17 -32.04
C ASN A 435 -13.35 -2.41 -30.88
N ALA A 436 -14.17 -2.09 -29.87
CA ALA A 436 -13.72 -1.33 -28.71
C ALA A 436 -12.60 -2.03 -27.89
N LEU A 437 -12.48 -3.37 -28.01
CA LEU A 437 -11.43 -4.16 -27.37
C LEU A 437 -10.17 -4.30 -28.24
N GLY A 438 -10.18 -3.72 -29.48
CA GLY A 438 -9.09 -3.88 -30.42
C GLY A 438 -8.87 -5.32 -30.85
N GLN A 439 -7.63 -5.71 -31.05
CA GLN A 439 -7.22 -7.01 -31.57
C GLN A 439 -6.94 -8.08 -30.50
N VAL A 440 -6.60 -7.67 -29.27
CA VAL A 440 -6.17 -8.59 -28.21
C VAL A 440 -6.81 -8.21 -26.87
N LYS A 441 -7.27 -9.23 -26.15
CA LYS A 441 -7.79 -9.14 -24.79
C LYS A 441 -7.05 -10.13 -23.91
N PHE A 442 -6.60 -9.70 -22.71
CA PHE A 442 -5.86 -10.48 -21.73
C PHE A 442 -6.78 -10.78 -20.55
N MET A 443 -7.02 -12.05 -20.30
CA MET A 443 -8.01 -12.50 -19.34
C MET A 443 -7.38 -12.99 -18.04
N PHE A 444 -7.79 -12.36 -16.95
CA PHE A 444 -7.54 -12.79 -15.57
C PHE A 444 -8.90 -12.82 -14.84
N PRO A 445 -9.51 -14.00 -14.70
CA PRO A 445 -10.84 -14.13 -14.11
C PRO A 445 -10.89 -13.49 -12.72
N ASN A 446 -11.88 -12.59 -12.50
CA ASN A 446 -12.05 -11.84 -11.26
C ASN A 446 -13.50 -11.40 -11.07
N ARG A 447 -13.88 -11.07 -9.82
CA ARG A 447 -15.23 -10.61 -9.47
C ARG A 447 -15.62 -9.23 -10.04
N HIS A 448 -14.63 -8.45 -10.49
CA HIS A 448 -14.84 -7.08 -11.00
C HIS A 448 -15.12 -7.04 -12.50
N SER A 449 -15.00 -8.16 -13.20
CA SER A 449 -15.12 -8.25 -14.68
C SER A 449 -14.15 -7.30 -15.40
N VAL A 450 -12.97 -7.07 -14.83
CA VAL A 450 -11.91 -6.23 -15.39
C VAL A 450 -10.91 -7.11 -16.15
N TYR A 451 -10.41 -6.60 -17.27
CA TYR A 451 -9.38 -7.22 -18.08
C TYR A 451 -8.47 -6.17 -18.73
N LEU A 452 -7.30 -6.56 -19.22
CA LEU A 452 -6.50 -5.71 -20.09
C LEU A 452 -6.90 -5.94 -21.55
N HIS A 453 -6.85 -4.89 -22.39
CA HIS A 453 -7.20 -5.05 -23.79
C HIS A 453 -6.60 -3.94 -24.68
N ASP A 454 -6.56 -4.21 -25.96
CA ASP A 454 -6.25 -3.24 -27.00
C ASP A 454 -7.38 -2.22 -27.19
N THR A 455 -7.20 -1.25 -28.08
CA THR A 455 -8.21 -0.24 -28.42
C THR A 455 -7.93 0.38 -29.77
N PRO A 456 -8.97 0.67 -30.61
CA PRO A 456 -8.80 1.43 -31.84
C PRO A 456 -8.51 2.92 -31.57
N THR A 457 -8.81 3.44 -30.37
CA THR A 457 -8.70 4.86 -30.02
C THR A 457 -7.28 5.19 -29.52
N ARG A 458 -6.29 4.91 -30.34
CA ARG A 458 -4.87 4.98 -29.97
C ARG A 458 -4.39 6.39 -29.63
N GLY A 459 -4.97 7.44 -30.23
CA GLY A 459 -4.61 8.83 -29.96
C GLY A 459 -4.78 9.26 -28.49
N LEU A 460 -5.61 8.54 -27.71
CA LEU A 460 -5.79 8.82 -26.29
C LEU A 460 -4.54 8.50 -25.44
N PHE A 461 -3.65 7.63 -25.92
CA PHE A 461 -2.40 7.35 -25.22
C PHE A 461 -1.45 8.56 -25.20
N ALA A 462 -1.58 9.50 -26.14
CA ALA A 462 -0.77 10.72 -26.17
C ALA A 462 -1.14 11.72 -25.05
N ARG A 463 -2.32 11.60 -24.44
CA ARG A 463 -2.75 12.50 -23.36
C ARG A 463 -1.98 12.24 -22.08
N ALA A 464 -1.73 13.29 -21.29
CA ALA A 464 -1.15 13.16 -19.95
C ALA A 464 -2.14 12.46 -19.00
N GLU A 465 -3.38 12.92 -18.91
CA GLU A 465 -4.46 12.22 -18.22
C GLU A 465 -5.11 11.18 -19.14
N ARG A 466 -5.25 9.96 -18.62
CA ARG A 466 -5.79 8.82 -19.38
C ARG A 466 -6.88 8.05 -18.62
N SER A 467 -7.79 8.76 -17.99
CA SER A 467 -8.96 8.22 -17.27
C SER A 467 -10.20 8.19 -18.17
N PHE A 468 -10.22 7.33 -19.20
CA PHE A 468 -11.27 7.33 -20.24
C PHE A 468 -12.09 6.04 -20.33
N SER A 469 -11.69 4.94 -19.68
CA SER A 469 -12.40 3.67 -19.79
C SER A 469 -13.61 3.57 -18.85
N SER A 470 -14.32 2.46 -18.92
CA SER A 470 -15.40 2.11 -18.00
C SER A 470 -14.95 1.11 -16.91
N GLY A 471 -13.65 1.12 -16.55
CA GLY A 471 -13.06 0.30 -15.51
C GLY A 471 -11.98 -0.68 -16.01
N CYS A 472 -12.11 -1.22 -17.23
CA CYS A 472 -11.06 -2.05 -17.84
C CYS A 472 -9.83 -1.21 -18.20
N VAL A 473 -8.68 -1.87 -18.36
CA VAL A 473 -7.41 -1.22 -18.67
C VAL A 473 -7.07 -1.40 -20.14
N ARG A 474 -6.96 -0.28 -20.89
CA ARG A 474 -6.46 -0.32 -22.27
C ARG A 474 -4.96 -0.20 -22.27
N VAL A 475 -4.28 -1.01 -23.07
CA VAL A 475 -2.82 -1.07 -23.13
C VAL A 475 -2.30 -0.54 -24.46
N GLU A 476 -1.20 0.21 -24.42
CA GLU A 476 -0.64 0.88 -25.59
C GLU A 476 0.04 -0.10 -26.56
N LYS A 477 0.70 -1.14 -26.03
CA LYS A 477 1.48 -2.11 -26.81
C LYS A 477 0.93 -3.54 -26.63
N PRO A 478 -0.33 -3.80 -27.10
CA PRO A 478 -0.98 -5.07 -26.85
C PRO A 478 -0.28 -6.25 -27.55
N ILE A 479 0.28 -6.03 -28.73
CA ILE A 479 0.96 -7.10 -29.49
C ILE A 479 2.27 -7.47 -28.79
N GLU A 480 3.10 -6.49 -28.42
CA GLU A 480 4.33 -6.74 -27.66
C GLU A 480 4.04 -7.47 -26.33
N LEU A 481 2.95 -7.11 -25.65
CA LEU A 481 2.53 -7.81 -24.43
C LEU A 481 2.09 -9.26 -24.74
N ALA A 482 1.38 -9.50 -25.84
CA ALA A 482 0.97 -10.84 -26.25
C ALA A 482 2.20 -11.71 -26.63
N GLU A 483 3.11 -11.17 -27.41
CA GLU A 483 4.37 -11.82 -27.78
C GLU A 483 5.19 -12.20 -26.54
N TYR A 484 5.34 -11.29 -25.59
CA TYR A 484 6.03 -11.57 -24.33
C TYR A 484 5.36 -12.68 -23.51
N LEU A 485 4.02 -12.63 -23.36
CA LEU A 485 3.30 -13.63 -22.58
C LEU A 485 3.32 -15.02 -23.24
N LEU A 486 3.40 -15.09 -24.56
CA LEU A 486 3.41 -16.32 -25.35
C LEU A 486 4.82 -16.78 -25.75
N ALA A 487 5.88 -16.09 -25.38
CA ALA A 487 7.26 -16.34 -25.81
C ALA A 487 7.71 -17.79 -25.60
N ASN A 488 7.24 -18.47 -24.54
CA ASN A 488 7.55 -19.87 -24.24
C ASN A 488 6.71 -20.89 -25.02
N GLN A 489 5.86 -20.44 -25.96
CA GLN A 489 5.00 -21.29 -26.77
C GLN A 489 5.41 -21.19 -28.26
N THR A 490 6.18 -22.15 -28.74
CA THR A 490 6.76 -22.14 -30.11
C THR A 490 5.69 -22.02 -31.22
N GLN A 491 4.45 -22.53 -30.98
CA GLN A 491 3.33 -22.37 -31.89
C GLN A 491 2.78 -20.93 -31.96
N TRP A 492 3.25 -20.02 -31.08
CA TRP A 492 2.82 -18.63 -30.98
C TRP A 492 3.99 -17.65 -31.14
N ALA A 493 4.93 -17.97 -32.02
CA ALA A 493 5.95 -17.00 -32.42
C ALA A 493 5.31 -15.72 -33.01
N ALA A 494 6.02 -14.60 -32.97
CA ALA A 494 5.49 -13.26 -33.31
C ALA A 494 4.80 -13.21 -34.70
N ASP A 495 5.39 -13.87 -35.70
CA ASP A 495 4.82 -14.00 -37.06
C ASP A 495 3.47 -14.74 -37.07
N ARG A 496 3.29 -15.74 -36.20
CA ARG A 496 2.03 -16.49 -36.08
C ARG A 496 0.95 -15.71 -35.34
N ILE A 497 1.32 -14.93 -34.34
CA ILE A 497 0.38 -14.01 -33.68
C ILE A 497 -0.13 -13.01 -34.72
N GLN A 498 0.78 -12.37 -35.46
CA GLN A 498 0.43 -11.42 -36.51
C GLN A 498 -0.42 -12.05 -37.62
N THR A 499 -0.07 -13.27 -38.05
CA THR A 499 -0.85 -14.03 -39.01
C THR A 499 -2.27 -14.31 -38.50
N ALA A 500 -2.41 -14.77 -37.24
CA ALA A 500 -3.72 -15.04 -36.63
C ALA A 500 -4.60 -13.79 -36.55
N LEU A 501 -3.99 -12.63 -36.26
CA LEU A 501 -4.71 -11.35 -36.20
C LEU A 501 -5.18 -10.87 -37.58
N ASN A 502 -4.40 -11.12 -38.62
CA ASN A 502 -4.70 -10.62 -39.98
C ASN A 502 -5.58 -11.57 -40.82
N THR A 503 -5.52 -12.89 -40.58
CA THR A 503 -6.15 -13.89 -41.45
C THR A 503 -7.47 -14.42 -40.91
N SER A 504 -7.76 -14.27 -39.62
CA SER A 504 -8.97 -14.81 -39.00
C SER A 504 -9.91 -13.71 -38.50
N ALA A 505 -11.09 -13.60 -39.05
CA ALA A 505 -12.17 -12.82 -38.46
C ALA A 505 -12.82 -13.52 -37.24
N ALA A 506 -12.37 -14.73 -36.89
CA ALA A 506 -12.91 -15.52 -35.79
C ALA A 506 -12.14 -15.24 -34.48
N GLU A 507 -12.89 -15.15 -33.41
CA GLU A 507 -12.34 -15.07 -32.03
C GLU A 507 -11.55 -16.36 -31.73
N ARG A 508 -10.37 -16.19 -31.13
CA ARG A 508 -9.50 -17.32 -30.76
C ARG A 508 -8.91 -17.13 -29.36
N SER A 509 -9.23 -18.05 -28.46
CA SER A 509 -8.61 -18.10 -27.12
C SER A 509 -7.30 -18.87 -27.14
N VAL A 510 -6.27 -18.32 -26.49
CA VAL A 510 -4.93 -18.89 -26.34
C VAL A 510 -4.59 -18.95 -24.86
N PHE A 511 -4.52 -20.15 -24.31
CA PHE A 511 -4.24 -20.36 -22.90
C PHE A 511 -2.73 -20.28 -22.61
N LEU A 512 -2.38 -19.67 -21.49
CA LEU A 512 -1.00 -19.68 -20.99
C LEU A 512 -0.75 -21.01 -20.25
N PRO A 513 0.40 -21.67 -20.45
CA PRO A 513 0.78 -22.86 -19.68
C PRO A 513 0.87 -22.57 -18.19
N GLU A 514 1.41 -21.40 -17.85
CA GLU A 514 1.50 -20.87 -16.50
C GLU A 514 0.83 -19.48 -16.44
N PRO A 515 -0.17 -19.30 -15.58
CA PRO A 515 -0.78 -17.99 -15.39
C PRO A 515 0.25 -16.97 -14.90
N VAL A 516 0.21 -15.76 -15.44
CA VAL A 516 1.13 -14.67 -15.07
C VAL A 516 0.43 -13.74 -14.09
N PRO A 517 0.97 -13.54 -12.87
CA PRO A 517 0.41 -12.60 -11.90
C PRO A 517 0.21 -11.22 -12.51
N VAL A 518 -0.91 -10.59 -12.20
CA VAL A 518 -1.22 -9.21 -12.57
C VAL A 518 -1.69 -8.45 -11.34
N HIS A 519 -1.09 -7.31 -11.08
CA HIS A 519 -1.38 -6.45 -9.95
C HIS A 519 -1.83 -5.08 -10.44
N LEU A 520 -3.05 -4.69 -10.13
CA LEU A 520 -3.58 -3.35 -10.36
C LEU A 520 -3.44 -2.57 -9.06
N GLN A 521 -2.55 -1.58 -9.03
CA GLN A 521 -2.20 -0.82 -7.83
C GLN A 521 -2.45 0.68 -8.04
N TYR A 522 -2.57 1.41 -6.93
CA TYR A 522 -2.84 2.84 -6.95
C TYR A 522 -1.75 3.60 -6.19
N TRP A 523 -0.68 3.96 -6.89
CA TRP A 523 0.43 4.72 -6.31
C TRP A 523 0.51 6.12 -6.91
N THR A 524 0.35 7.11 -6.06
CA THR A 524 0.47 8.53 -6.40
C THR A 524 1.88 9.07 -6.19
N ALA A 525 2.76 8.31 -5.50
CA ALA A 525 4.18 8.57 -5.40
C ALA A 525 4.99 7.28 -5.44
N TRP A 526 6.18 7.32 -6.07
CA TRP A 526 7.20 6.26 -6.04
C TRP A 526 8.58 6.86 -6.30
N ALA A 527 9.63 6.12 -6.02
CA ALA A 527 11.00 6.52 -6.29
C ALA A 527 11.73 5.44 -7.08
N ASP A 528 12.49 5.85 -8.09
CA ASP A 528 13.36 4.99 -8.88
C ASP A 528 14.69 4.73 -8.15
N ALA A 529 15.49 3.79 -8.65
CA ALA A 529 16.77 3.39 -8.04
C ALA A 529 17.80 4.53 -8.02
N ASP A 530 17.73 5.47 -8.96
CA ASP A 530 18.59 6.65 -9.03
C ASP A 530 18.19 7.77 -8.05
N GLY A 531 17.09 7.57 -7.28
CA GLY A 531 16.56 8.54 -6.34
C GLY A 531 15.58 9.55 -6.95
N THR A 532 15.24 9.44 -8.23
CA THR A 532 14.19 10.26 -8.86
C THR A 532 12.83 9.93 -8.24
N VAL A 533 12.16 10.95 -7.72
CA VAL A 533 10.84 10.79 -7.09
C VAL A 533 9.76 11.26 -8.03
N HIS A 534 8.82 10.39 -8.29
CA HIS A 534 7.66 10.65 -9.15
C HIS A 534 6.41 10.91 -8.32
N PHE A 535 5.59 11.84 -8.79
CA PHE A 535 4.29 12.16 -8.20
C PHE A 535 3.19 12.12 -9.26
N ARG A 536 1.99 11.80 -8.84
CA ARG A 536 0.79 11.82 -9.70
C ARG A 536 -0.34 12.51 -8.97
N ALA A 537 -1.24 13.10 -9.75
CA ALA A 537 -2.51 13.56 -9.22
C ALA A 537 -3.31 12.38 -8.66
N ASP A 538 -4.01 12.60 -7.56
CA ASP A 538 -4.91 11.63 -6.95
C ASP A 538 -6.25 11.62 -7.70
N VAL A 539 -6.27 11.03 -8.89
CA VAL A 539 -7.41 11.06 -9.83
C VAL A 539 -8.68 10.41 -9.28
N TYR A 540 -8.57 9.56 -8.26
CA TYR A 540 -9.68 8.89 -7.61
C TYR A 540 -9.95 9.39 -6.18
N GLN A 541 -9.21 10.40 -5.71
CA GLN A 541 -9.34 11.01 -4.39
C GLN A 541 -9.22 10.01 -3.23
N ARG A 542 -8.18 9.15 -3.30
CA ARG A 542 -7.95 8.07 -2.31
C ARG A 542 -6.86 8.39 -1.30
N ASP A 543 -6.02 9.41 -1.54
CA ASP A 543 -4.89 9.74 -0.67
C ASP A 543 -5.37 10.30 0.68
N ASP A 544 -6.35 11.20 0.65
CA ASP A 544 -6.85 11.87 1.85
C ASP A 544 -7.42 10.90 2.91
N ALA A 545 -8.07 9.82 2.48
CA ALA A 545 -8.62 8.83 3.40
C ALA A 545 -7.51 8.06 4.11
N VAL A 546 -6.46 7.66 3.37
CA VAL A 546 -5.28 6.99 3.93
C VAL A 546 -4.50 7.95 4.84
N HIS A 547 -4.29 9.20 4.41
CA HIS A 547 -3.58 10.20 5.20
C HIS A 547 -4.26 10.47 6.54
N ARG A 548 -5.57 10.67 6.56
CA ARG A 548 -6.35 10.84 7.80
C ARG A 548 -6.20 9.63 8.72
N ALA A 549 -6.41 8.42 8.19
CA ALA A 549 -6.28 7.20 8.97
C ALA A 549 -4.86 6.95 9.53
N LEU A 550 -3.81 7.44 8.83
CA LEU A 550 -2.44 7.43 9.34
C LEU A 550 -2.21 8.46 10.44
N SER A 551 -2.93 9.59 10.41
CA SER A 551 -2.75 10.70 11.35
C SER A 551 -3.60 10.54 12.61
N ASP A 552 -4.75 9.85 12.51
CA ASP A 552 -5.64 9.62 13.65
C ASP A 552 -4.90 8.79 14.72
N ARG A 553 -5.00 9.22 15.98
CA ARG A 553 -4.61 8.37 17.10
C ARG A 553 -5.51 7.13 17.08
N VAL A 554 -4.94 5.95 17.20
CA VAL A 554 -5.72 4.75 17.49
C VAL A 554 -6.33 4.98 18.87
N GLN A 555 -7.66 5.15 18.91
CA GLN A 555 -8.42 5.26 20.15
C GLN A 555 -8.52 3.92 20.84
#